data_d2c227a0efe76dfc9627975f774ef8e0
#
_entry.id   d2c227a0efe76dfc9627975f774ef8e0
#
_cell.length_a   1.000
_cell.length_b   1.000
_cell.length_c   1.000
_cell.angle_alpha   90.00
_cell.angle_beta   90.00
_cell.angle_gamma   90.00
#
_symmetry.space_group_name_H-M   'P 1'
#
loop_
_entity.id
_entity.type
_entity.pdbx_description
1 polymer ?
#
loop_
_entity_poly.entity_id
_entity_poly.type
_entity_poly.pdbx_seq_one_letter_code
_entity_poly.pdbx_strand_id
1 'polypeptide(L)'
;FRIGDKNISELANMDIIELKEWIETVPAKLSEKQQVIAELILKEISTRLQFLLDVGLNYLSLNRATSSLSGGESQRIRLATQIGSQLVNVLYILDEPSIGLHQRDNVRLINSLKQLRDIGNSVIVVEHDKDMMLESDYIIDMGPLAGRKGGEVVFSGTPQEMLKTHTVTAEYLNGVREIAVPTTLREGNGNKLILKGAKGHNLKNVTLEVPLGKFICVSGVSGSGKSSLINNILGDNRVIVSDIPGTTRDAIDVAFQKNGKKYVFTDTA
;
A
#
# COMPACT_ATOMS: atom_id res chain seq x y z
N PHE A 1 34.39 3.58 -6.78
CA PHE A 1 34.19 2.26 -7.37
C PHE A 1 32.92 2.28 -8.22
N ARG A 2 32.98 1.59 -9.38
CA ARG A 2 31.84 1.39 -10.29
C ARG A 2 31.74 -0.09 -10.66
N ILE A 3 30.54 -0.57 -10.86
CA ILE A 3 30.22 -1.86 -11.45
C ILE A 3 29.50 -1.56 -12.76
N GLY A 4 30.13 -1.95 -13.88
CA GLY A 4 29.67 -1.49 -15.18
C GLY A 4 29.72 0.03 -15.28
N ASP A 5 28.57 0.64 -15.51
CA ASP A 5 28.40 2.08 -15.72
C ASP A 5 27.99 2.86 -14.44
N LYS A 6 27.68 2.18 -13.32
CA LYS A 6 27.05 2.80 -12.13
C LYS A 6 27.88 2.66 -10.87
N ASN A 7 27.77 3.69 -10.00
CA ASN A 7 28.29 3.68 -8.64
C ASN A 7 27.14 3.41 -7.62
N ILE A 8 27.50 3.20 -6.36
CA ILE A 8 26.52 2.86 -5.31
C ILE A 8 25.47 3.95 -5.07
N SER A 9 25.84 5.22 -5.20
CA SER A 9 24.89 6.33 -5.02
C SER A 9 23.88 6.39 -6.17
N GLU A 10 24.33 6.17 -7.40
CA GLU A 10 23.45 6.11 -8.57
C GLU A 10 22.47 4.94 -8.44
N LEU A 11 22.93 3.77 -7.96
CA LEU A 11 22.08 2.60 -7.72
C LEU A 11 21.08 2.82 -6.58
N ALA A 12 21.51 3.44 -5.49
CA ALA A 12 20.62 3.71 -4.36
C ALA A 12 19.51 4.73 -4.68
N ASN A 13 19.70 5.55 -5.71
CA ASN A 13 18.72 6.53 -6.19
C ASN A 13 17.73 5.96 -7.22
N MET A 14 17.98 4.77 -7.75
CA MET A 14 17.05 4.11 -8.67
C MET A 14 15.82 3.59 -7.93
N ASP A 15 14.69 3.57 -8.62
CA ASP A 15 13.52 2.86 -8.13
C ASP A 15 13.82 1.35 -8.03
N ILE A 16 13.17 0.66 -7.08
CA ILE A 16 13.40 -0.79 -6.83
C ILE A 16 13.24 -1.62 -8.11
N ILE A 17 12.27 -1.27 -8.98
CA ILE A 17 12.07 -1.98 -10.24
C ILE A 17 13.26 -1.77 -11.19
N GLU A 18 13.70 -0.52 -11.37
CA GLU A 18 14.85 -0.19 -12.22
C GLU A 18 16.15 -0.82 -11.68
N LEU A 19 16.31 -0.81 -10.35
CA LEU A 19 17.45 -1.43 -9.70
C LEU A 19 17.49 -2.94 -9.95
N LYS A 20 16.34 -3.62 -9.87
CA LYS A 20 16.25 -5.05 -10.14
C LYS A 20 16.60 -5.37 -11.59
N GLU A 21 16.02 -4.63 -12.54
CA GLU A 21 16.33 -4.77 -13.97
C GLU A 21 17.82 -4.55 -14.24
N TRP A 22 18.43 -3.54 -13.60
CA TRP A 22 19.86 -3.30 -13.74
C TRP A 22 20.70 -4.46 -13.18
N ILE A 23 20.35 -4.99 -11.98
CA ILE A 23 21.05 -6.15 -11.35
C ILE A 23 21.06 -7.36 -12.30
N GLU A 24 19.99 -7.61 -13.04
CA GLU A 24 19.89 -8.69 -14.01
C GLU A 24 20.86 -8.53 -15.20
N THR A 25 21.27 -7.28 -15.50
CA THR A 25 22.28 -7.00 -16.55
C THR A 25 23.73 -7.12 -16.08
N VAL A 26 23.97 -7.14 -14.76
CA VAL A 26 25.31 -7.11 -14.17
C VAL A 26 26.18 -8.29 -14.59
N PRO A 27 25.70 -9.55 -14.63
CA PRO A 27 26.54 -10.69 -15.01
C PRO A 27 27.22 -10.51 -16.37
N ALA A 28 26.52 -9.92 -17.34
CA ALA A 28 27.09 -9.67 -18.69
C ALA A 28 28.18 -8.59 -18.72
N LYS A 29 28.30 -7.79 -17.63
CA LYS A 29 29.29 -6.70 -17.49
C LYS A 29 30.52 -7.12 -16.68
N LEU A 30 30.56 -8.36 -16.18
CA LEU A 30 31.63 -8.89 -15.33
C LEU A 30 32.49 -9.87 -16.08
N SER A 31 33.79 -9.93 -15.73
CA SER A 31 34.69 -11.02 -16.22
C SER A 31 34.29 -12.35 -15.59
N GLU A 32 34.67 -13.48 -16.19
CA GLU A 32 34.34 -14.82 -15.67
C GLU A 32 34.68 -14.99 -14.18
N LYS A 33 35.88 -14.56 -13.77
CA LYS A 33 36.31 -14.61 -12.37
C LYS A 33 35.39 -13.78 -11.47
N GLN A 34 34.96 -12.59 -11.90
CA GLN A 34 34.04 -11.74 -11.15
C GLN A 34 32.61 -12.31 -11.09
N GLN A 35 32.18 -12.99 -12.18
CA GLN A 35 30.86 -13.66 -12.19
C GLN A 35 30.77 -14.73 -11.11
N VAL A 36 31.80 -15.60 -11.00
CA VAL A 36 31.84 -16.64 -9.96
C VAL A 36 31.76 -16.05 -8.55
N ILE A 37 32.45 -14.93 -8.30
CA ILE A 37 32.41 -14.25 -6.99
C ILE A 37 31.04 -13.59 -6.73
N ALA A 38 30.46 -13.01 -7.77
CA ALA A 38 29.22 -12.20 -7.65
C ALA A 38 27.93 -13.04 -7.67
N GLU A 39 27.96 -14.27 -8.15
CA GLU A 39 26.78 -15.10 -8.42
C GLU A 39 25.83 -15.19 -7.21
N LEU A 40 26.34 -15.64 -6.06
CA LEU A 40 25.53 -15.77 -4.84
C LEU A 40 25.05 -14.41 -4.32
N ILE A 41 25.88 -13.38 -4.42
CA ILE A 41 25.56 -12.02 -3.96
C ILE A 41 24.44 -11.44 -4.84
N LEU A 42 24.56 -11.53 -6.16
CA LEU A 42 23.55 -11.02 -7.09
C LEU A 42 22.22 -11.77 -6.95
N LYS A 43 22.27 -13.09 -6.74
CA LYS A 43 21.09 -13.91 -6.48
C LYS A 43 20.36 -13.44 -5.21
N GLU A 44 21.10 -13.24 -4.12
CA GLU A 44 20.53 -12.78 -2.84
C GLU A 44 19.92 -11.37 -2.96
N ILE A 45 20.63 -10.44 -3.59
CA ILE A 45 20.13 -9.08 -3.83
C ILE A 45 18.86 -9.13 -4.71
N SER A 46 18.87 -9.87 -5.81
CA SER A 46 17.73 -9.99 -6.72
C SER A 46 16.50 -10.57 -5.99
N THR A 47 16.70 -11.57 -5.14
CA THR A 47 15.64 -12.17 -4.33
C THR A 47 15.03 -11.16 -3.36
N ARG A 48 15.85 -10.39 -2.65
CA ARG A 48 15.36 -9.35 -1.71
C ARG A 48 14.64 -8.21 -2.42
N LEU A 49 15.14 -7.78 -3.58
CA LEU A 49 14.44 -6.79 -4.41
C LEU A 49 13.10 -7.33 -4.89
N GLN A 50 13.02 -8.62 -5.25
CA GLN A 50 11.75 -9.24 -5.64
C GLN A 50 10.73 -9.19 -4.52
N PHE A 51 11.10 -9.47 -3.26
CA PHE A 51 10.17 -9.36 -2.13
C PHE A 51 9.63 -7.94 -1.95
N LEU A 52 10.46 -6.90 -2.16
CA LEU A 52 9.99 -5.51 -2.14
C LEU A 52 9.01 -5.22 -3.29
N LEU A 53 9.22 -5.80 -4.47
CA LEU A 53 8.29 -5.67 -5.60
C LEU A 53 6.96 -6.39 -5.33
N ASP A 54 7.02 -7.57 -4.71
CA ASP A 54 5.86 -8.41 -4.41
C ASP A 54 4.92 -7.74 -3.40
N VAL A 55 5.46 -6.94 -2.48
CA VAL A 55 4.65 -6.13 -1.56
C VAL A 55 4.28 -4.74 -2.12
N GLY A 56 4.51 -4.48 -3.41
CA GLY A 56 4.07 -3.26 -4.09
C GLY A 56 4.92 -2.02 -3.81
N LEU A 57 6.21 -2.18 -3.47
CA LEU A 57 7.15 -1.08 -3.19
C LEU A 57 8.07 -0.75 -4.38
N ASN A 58 7.60 -0.96 -5.60
CA ASN A 58 8.36 -0.79 -6.85
C ASN A 58 8.88 0.63 -7.09
N TYR A 59 8.21 1.64 -6.55
CA TYR A 59 8.51 3.07 -6.73
C TYR A 59 9.45 3.66 -5.66
N LEU A 60 9.80 2.90 -4.63
CA LEU A 60 10.75 3.35 -3.61
C LEU A 60 12.18 3.24 -4.11
N SER A 61 13.06 4.07 -3.56
CA SER A 61 14.51 3.98 -3.74
C SER A 61 15.20 3.65 -2.41
N LEU A 62 16.38 3.02 -2.47
CA LEU A 62 17.09 2.59 -1.27
C LEU A 62 17.62 3.74 -0.43
N ASN A 63 17.81 4.94 -1.00
CA ASN A 63 18.28 6.11 -0.28
C ASN A 63 17.14 6.91 0.36
N ARG A 64 15.89 6.47 0.25
CA ARG A 64 14.75 7.17 0.85
C ARG A 64 14.82 7.11 2.37
N ALA A 65 14.76 8.26 3.02
CA ALA A 65 14.80 8.35 4.48
C ALA A 65 13.59 7.63 5.11
N THR A 66 13.83 6.84 6.14
CA THR A 66 12.79 6.08 6.84
C THR A 66 11.68 6.97 7.39
N SER A 67 12.02 8.18 7.85
CA SER A 67 11.07 9.18 8.34
C SER A 67 10.10 9.71 7.26
N SER A 68 10.40 9.47 5.99
CA SER A 68 9.54 9.89 4.87
C SER A 68 8.59 8.77 4.39
N LEU A 69 8.63 7.60 5.02
CA LEU A 69 7.79 6.46 4.66
C LEU A 69 6.41 6.59 5.34
N SER A 70 5.35 6.28 4.61
CA SER A 70 4.03 6.11 5.19
C SER A 70 3.97 4.88 6.10
N GLY A 71 2.98 4.82 7.00
CA GLY A 71 2.75 3.66 7.86
C GLY A 71 2.62 2.36 7.05
N GLY A 72 1.85 2.37 5.95
CA GLY A 72 1.69 1.23 5.07
C GLY A 72 3.00 0.84 4.34
N GLU A 73 3.81 1.82 3.90
CA GLU A 73 5.14 1.52 3.30
C GLU A 73 6.07 0.85 4.31
N SER A 74 6.13 1.37 5.54
CA SER A 74 6.94 0.80 6.62
C SER A 74 6.50 -0.62 6.99
N GLN A 75 5.20 -0.88 7.04
CA GLN A 75 4.64 -2.20 7.31
C GLN A 75 4.99 -3.19 6.19
N ARG A 76 4.89 -2.78 4.93
CA ARG A 76 5.26 -3.62 3.78
C ARG A 76 6.75 -3.91 3.70
N ILE A 77 7.63 -2.96 4.07
CA ILE A 77 9.07 -3.23 4.18
C ILE A 77 9.33 -4.30 5.23
N ARG A 78 8.66 -4.23 6.40
CA ARG A 78 8.77 -5.27 7.43
C ARG A 78 8.29 -6.62 6.90
N LEU A 79 7.15 -6.65 6.21
CA LEU A 79 6.63 -7.88 5.59
C LEU A 79 7.61 -8.46 4.58
N ALA A 80 8.16 -7.66 3.65
CA ALA A 80 9.18 -8.10 2.71
C ALA A 80 10.43 -8.68 3.42
N THR A 81 10.85 -8.08 4.53
CA THR A 81 11.96 -8.57 5.35
C THR A 81 11.62 -9.93 5.99
N GLN A 82 10.38 -10.10 6.48
CA GLN A 82 9.92 -11.35 7.08
C GLN A 82 9.84 -12.48 6.05
N ILE A 83 9.27 -12.21 4.87
CA ILE A 83 9.24 -13.15 3.74
C ILE A 83 10.68 -13.53 3.36
N GLY A 84 11.56 -12.54 3.25
CA GLY A 84 12.97 -12.74 2.90
C GLY A 84 13.80 -13.52 3.93
N SER A 85 13.34 -13.64 5.18
CA SER A 85 14.04 -14.43 6.20
C SER A 85 13.97 -15.93 5.93
N GLN A 86 13.05 -16.41 5.10
CA GLN A 86 12.80 -17.82 4.80
C GLN A 86 12.67 -18.72 6.04
N LEU A 87 12.22 -18.14 7.16
CA LEU A 87 11.93 -18.89 8.36
C LEU A 87 10.77 -19.86 8.10
N VAL A 88 10.86 -21.03 8.70
CA VAL A 88 9.82 -22.09 8.63
C VAL A 88 9.28 -22.38 10.03
N ASN A 89 8.07 -22.91 10.13
CA ASN A 89 7.37 -23.22 11.39
C ASN A 89 7.17 -21.98 12.28
N VAL A 90 6.95 -20.82 11.67
CA VAL A 90 6.67 -19.55 12.34
C VAL A 90 5.18 -19.20 12.19
N LEU A 91 4.60 -18.59 13.22
CA LEU A 91 3.30 -17.96 13.16
C LEU A 91 3.49 -16.46 12.89
N TYR A 92 3.02 -16.01 11.73
CA TYR A 92 2.95 -14.60 11.37
C TYR A 92 1.57 -14.04 11.70
N ILE A 93 1.53 -12.88 12.36
CA ILE A 93 0.29 -12.15 12.66
C ILE A 93 0.43 -10.77 12.03
N LEU A 94 -0.47 -10.44 11.11
CA LEU A 94 -0.47 -9.22 10.33
C LEU A 94 -1.80 -8.49 10.54
N ASP A 95 -1.72 -7.21 10.86
CA ASP A 95 -2.88 -6.36 11.05
C ASP A 95 -3.02 -5.42 9.84
N GLU A 96 -4.10 -5.58 9.08
CA GLU A 96 -4.45 -4.84 7.86
C GLU A 96 -3.26 -4.59 6.90
N PRO A 97 -2.57 -5.64 6.42
CA PRO A 97 -1.40 -5.46 5.55
C PRO A 97 -1.74 -4.85 4.18
N SER A 98 -3.01 -4.88 3.76
CA SER A 98 -3.49 -4.28 2.51
C SER A 98 -3.64 -2.76 2.58
N ILE A 99 -3.52 -2.16 3.77
CA ILE A 99 -3.81 -0.74 3.93
C ILE A 99 -2.94 0.16 3.03
N GLY A 100 -3.57 1.14 2.40
CA GLY A 100 -2.91 2.06 1.48
C GLY A 100 -2.45 1.42 0.16
N LEU A 101 -2.75 0.13 -0.08
CA LEU A 101 -2.54 -0.50 -1.38
C LEU A 101 -3.64 -0.11 -2.36
N HIS A 102 -3.24 0.01 -3.61
CA HIS A 102 -4.21 0.00 -4.70
C HIS A 102 -4.68 -1.44 -4.93
N GLN A 103 -5.97 -1.63 -5.25
CA GLN A 103 -6.55 -2.97 -5.45
C GLN A 103 -5.74 -3.86 -6.42
N ARG A 104 -5.12 -3.27 -7.45
CA ARG A 104 -4.21 -3.98 -8.36
C ARG A 104 -3.03 -4.65 -7.64
N ASP A 105 -2.54 -4.06 -6.55
CA ASP A 105 -1.37 -4.55 -5.84
C ASP A 105 -1.74 -5.58 -4.76
N ASN A 106 -3.03 -5.69 -4.38
CA ASN A 106 -3.53 -6.71 -3.42
C ASN A 106 -3.23 -8.14 -3.89
N VAL A 107 -3.34 -8.41 -5.18
CA VAL A 107 -3.04 -9.75 -5.74
C VAL A 107 -1.60 -10.17 -5.45
N ARG A 108 -0.64 -9.25 -5.55
CA ARG A 108 0.78 -9.53 -5.24
C ARG A 108 0.96 -9.83 -3.76
N LEU A 109 0.34 -9.02 -2.89
CA LEU A 109 0.38 -9.23 -1.45
C LEU A 109 -0.21 -10.60 -1.07
N ILE A 110 -1.39 -10.95 -1.59
CA ILE A 110 -2.02 -12.25 -1.37
C ILE A 110 -1.08 -13.39 -1.77
N ASN A 111 -0.47 -13.30 -2.95
CA ASN A 111 0.47 -14.31 -3.42
C ASN A 111 1.69 -14.43 -2.50
N SER A 112 2.23 -13.32 -2.00
CA SER A 112 3.35 -13.32 -1.06
C SER A 112 2.98 -13.99 0.27
N LEU A 113 1.77 -13.74 0.79
CA LEU A 113 1.26 -14.40 2.01
C LEU A 113 1.06 -15.90 1.80
N LYS A 114 0.55 -16.30 0.64
CA LYS A 114 0.42 -17.72 0.26
C LYS A 114 1.79 -18.40 0.18
N GLN A 115 2.79 -17.76 -0.43
CA GLN A 115 4.17 -18.28 -0.46
C GLN A 115 4.73 -18.47 0.95
N LEU A 116 4.48 -17.51 1.86
CA LEU A 116 4.90 -17.60 3.25
C LEU A 116 4.28 -18.83 3.96
N ARG A 117 3.00 -19.10 3.71
CA ARG A 117 2.30 -20.30 4.18
C ARG A 117 2.90 -21.58 3.57
N ASP A 118 3.11 -21.59 2.27
CA ASP A 118 3.50 -22.78 1.50
C ASP A 118 4.89 -23.30 1.85
N ILE A 119 5.78 -22.45 2.39
CA ILE A 119 7.09 -22.88 2.94
C ILE A 119 6.99 -23.47 4.34
N GLY A 120 5.79 -23.65 4.90
CA GLY A 120 5.54 -24.33 6.17
C GLY A 120 5.26 -23.40 7.35
N ASN A 121 4.79 -22.19 7.10
CA ASN A 121 4.38 -21.25 8.15
C ASN A 121 2.86 -21.20 8.32
N SER A 122 2.42 -20.63 9.44
CA SER A 122 1.04 -20.21 9.65
C SER A 122 0.94 -18.68 9.54
N VAL A 123 -0.09 -18.19 8.85
CA VAL A 123 -0.30 -16.76 8.64
C VAL A 123 -1.71 -16.39 9.12
N ILE A 124 -1.79 -15.50 10.11
CA ILE A 124 -3.04 -14.90 10.57
C ILE A 124 -3.06 -13.46 10.08
N VAL A 125 -4.13 -13.08 9.40
CA VAL A 125 -4.31 -11.74 8.86
C VAL A 125 -5.62 -11.16 9.40
N VAL A 126 -5.57 -9.99 10.01
CA VAL A 126 -6.76 -9.20 10.33
C VAL A 126 -7.03 -8.32 9.12
N GLU A 127 -8.17 -8.50 8.46
CA GLU A 127 -8.45 -7.84 7.18
C GLU A 127 -9.93 -7.57 6.95
N HIS A 128 -10.19 -6.58 6.09
CA HIS A 128 -11.51 -6.18 5.62
C HIS A 128 -11.64 -6.25 4.10
N ASP A 129 -10.54 -6.51 3.40
CA ASP A 129 -10.53 -6.63 1.94
C ASP A 129 -11.20 -7.93 1.49
N LYS A 130 -12.15 -7.79 0.54
CA LYS A 130 -12.93 -8.91 0.01
C LYS A 130 -12.05 -9.98 -0.64
N ASP A 131 -11.07 -9.57 -1.44
CA ASP A 131 -10.24 -10.50 -2.19
C ASP A 131 -9.33 -11.27 -1.22
N MET A 132 -8.78 -10.58 -0.20
CA MET A 132 -7.98 -11.20 0.85
C MET A 132 -8.78 -12.27 1.61
N MET A 133 -10.02 -11.95 2.01
CA MET A 133 -10.91 -12.92 2.71
C MET A 133 -11.23 -14.12 1.85
N LEU A 134 -11.60 -13.92 0.57
CA LEU A 134 -11.98 -15.01 -0.33
C LEU A 134 -10.82 -15.91 -0.74
N GLU A 135 -9.59 -15.39 -0.73
CA GLU A 135 -8.37 -16.12 -1.08
C GLU A 135 -7.68 -16.79 0.12
N SER A 136 -8.22 -16.60 1.34
CA SER A 136 -7.74 -17.28 2.54
C SER A 136 -8.18 -18.75 2.58
N ASP A 137 -7.48 -19.58 3.35
CA ASP A 137 -7.86 -20.99 3.55
C ASP A 137 -8.98 -21.13 4.60
N TYR A 138 -9.04 -20.18 5.53
CA TYR A 138 -9.96 -20.22 6.68
C TYR A 138 -10.32 -18.82 7.13
N ILE A 139 -11.58 -18.58 7.48
CA ILE A 139 -12.09 -17.30 7.98
C ILE A 139 -12.62 -17.50 9.40
N ILE A 140 -12.27 -16.57 10.27
CA ILE A 140 -12.89 -16.37 11.58
C ILE A 140 -13.55 -15.00 11.56
N ASP A 141 -14.88 -14.96 11.63
CA ASP A 141 -15.66 -13.71 11.61
C ASP A 141 -16.10 -13.35 13.03
N MET A 142 -15.79 -12.12 13.42
CA MET A 142 -16.07 -11.60 14.75
C MET A 142 -17.25 -10.64 14.72
N GLY A 143 -18.17 -10.79 15.68
CA GLY A 143 -19.37 -9.98 15.73
C GLY A 143 -20.16 -10.22 17.00
N PRO A 144 -21.52 -10.11 16.93
CA PRO A 144 -22.34 -9.67 15.77
C PRO A 144 -22.28 -8.18 15.52
N LEU A 145 -21.87 -7.37 16.51
CA LEU A 145 -21.79 -5.91 16.46
C LEU A 145 -20.43 -5.44 17.01
N ALA A 146 -20.26 -4.13 17.21
CA ALA A 146 -19.05 -3.55 17.75
C ALA A 146 -19.15 -3.27 19.28
N GLY A 147 -18.00 -3.07 19.93
CA GLY A 147 -17.87 -2.75 21.34
C GLY A 147 -18.47 -3.82 22.24
N ARG A 148 -19.29 -3.41 23.24
CA ARG A 148 -19.88 -4.34 24.23
C ARG A 148 -20.84 -5.37 23.65
N LYS A 149 -21.30 -5.19 22.43
CA LYS A 149 -22.22 -6.09 21.72
C LYS A 149 -21.50 -6.94 20.67
N GLY A 150 -20.20 -6.87 20.62
CA GLY A 150 -19.33 -7.68 19.77
C GLY A 150 -18.51 -8.65 20.62
N GLY A 151 -17.42 -9.18 20.05
CA GLY A 151 -16.48 -10.03 20.72
C GLY A 151 -16.85 -11.54 20.69
N GLU A 152 -17.83 -11.92 19.87
CA GLU A 152 -18.23 -13.31 19.66
C GLU A 152 -17.72 -13.79 18.29
N VAL A 153 -17.37 -15.06 18.19
CA VAL A 153 -17.14 -15.72 16.89
C VAL A 153 -18.49 -16.05 16.27
N VAL A 154 -18.89 -15.32 15.23
CA VAL A 154 -20.17 -15.53 14.55
C VAL A 154 -20.08 -16.53 13.40
N PHE A 155 -18.87 -16.76 12.90
CA PHE A 155 -18.56 -17.80 11.92
C PHE A 155 -17.10 -18.23 12.05
N SER A 156 -16.84 -19.52 11.77
CA SER A 156 -15.51 -20.06 11.55
C SER A 156 -15.57 -21.21 10.55
N GLY A 157 -14.76 -21.17 9.49
CA GLY A 157 -14.78 -22.15 8.42
C GLY A 157 -14.08 -21.66 7.16
N THR A 158 -14.27 -22.37 6.06
CA THR A 158 -13.74 -21.99 4.76
C THR A 158 -14.51 -20.82 4.15
N PRO A 159 -13.92 -20.05 3.23
CA PRO A 159 -14.65 -19.00 2.49
C PRO A 159 -15.91 -19.52 1.79
N GLN A 160 -15.88 -20.73 1.23
CA GLN A 160 -17.00 -21.35 0.53
C GLN A 160 -18.16 -21.70 1.47
N GLU A 161 -17.85 -22.07 2.71
CA GLU A 161 -18.85 -22.28 3.76
C GLU A 161 -19.44 -20.95 4.23
N MET A 162 -18.60 -19.92 4.40
CA MET A 162 -19.05 -18.59 4.79
C MET A 162 -20.07 -18.00 3.81
N LEU A 163 -19.82 -18.11 2.51
CA LEU A 163 -20.73 -17.59 1.47
C LEU A 163 -22.14 -18.20 1.52
N LYS A 164 -22.34 -19.32 2.24
CA LYS A 164 -23.64 -19.98 2.43
C LYS A 164 -24.34 -19.53 3.71
N THR A 165 -23.69 -18.72 4.54
CA THR A 165 -24.27 -18.21 5.80
C THR A 165 -24.98 -16.89 5.60
N HIS A 166 -25.66 -16.43 6.66
CA HIS A 166 -26.38 -15.16 6.70
C HIS A 166 -25.71 -14.15 7.64
N THR A 167 -24.39 -14.26 7.87
CA THR A 167 -23.66 -13.22 8.61
C THR A 167 -23.59 -11.95 7.78
N VAL A 168 -23.45 -10.80 8.43
CA VAL A 168 -23.32 -9.50 7.74
C VAL A 168 -22.16 -9.53 6.74
N THR A 169 -21.04 -10.11 7.15
CA THR A 169 -19.85 -10.25 6.29
C THR A 169 -20.15 -11.11 5.07
N ALA A 170 -20.83 -12.26 5.25
CA ALA A 170 -21.21 -13.15 4.14
C ALA A 170 -22.15 -12.45 3.15
N GLU A 171 -23.12 -11.66 3.62
CA GLU A 171 -24.06 -10.93 2.78
C GLU A 171 -23.33 -9.89 1.88
N TYR A 172 -22.28 -9.24 2.38
CA TYR A 172 -21.45 -8.34 1.58
C TYR A 172 -20.54 -9.11 0.62
N LEU A 173 -19.94 -10.22 1.04
CA LEU A 173 -19.05 -11.02 0.20
C LEU A 173 -19.79 -11.63 -1.00
N ASN A 174 -21.01 -12.13 -0.81
CA ASN A 174 -21.81 -12.77 -1.86
C ASN A 174 -22.68 -11.78 -2.67
N GLY A 175 -22.66 -10.48 -2.31
CA GLY A 175 -23.41 -9.44 -3.03
C GLY A 175 -24.91 -9.38 -2.72
N VAL A 176 -25.39 -10.08 -1.70
CA VAL A 176 -26.79 -9.95 -1.22
C VAL A 176 -27.00 -8.58 -0.61
N ARG A 177 -25.97 -8.04 0.05
CA ARG A 177 -25.92 -6.69 0.57
C ARG A 177 -24.82 -5.90 -0.13
N GLU A 178 -25.14 -4.71 -0.59
CA GLU A 178 -24.17 -3.81 -1.22
C GLU A 178 -24.43 -2.35 -0.81
N ILE A 179 -23.39 -1.53 -0.95
CA ILE A 179 -23.53 -0.08 -0.83
C ILE A 179 -23.98 0.46 -2.17
N ALA A 180 -25.22 0.88 -2.25
CA ALA A 180 -25.81 1.35 -3.50
C ALA A 180 -25.04 2.55 -4.07
N VAL A 181 -24.65 2.46 -5.35
CA VAL A 181 -24.07 3.58 -6.07
C VAL A 181 -25.20 4.55 -6.43
N PRO A 182 -25.11 5.85 -6.08
CA PRO A 182 -26.13 6.83 -6.40
C PRO A 182 -26.34 6.95 -7.92
N THR A 183 -27.56 6.82 -8.38
CA THR A 183 -27.91 7.01 -9.79
C THR A 183 -27.91 8.49 -10.20
N THR A 184 -28.13 9.38 -9.23
CA THR A 184 -28.13 10.84 -9.44
C THR A 184 -26.94 11.44 -8.69
N LEU A 185 -26.01 12.05 -9.43
CA LEU A 185 -24.86 12.71 -8.86
C LEU A 185 -25.22 14.15 -8.46
N ARG A 186 -24.65 14.62 -7.35
CA ARG A 186 -24.81 16.00 -6.90
C ARG A 186 -24.16 16.97 -7.88
N GLU A 187 -24.88 18.02 -8.28
CA GLU A 187 -24.36 19.02 -9.25
C GLU A 187 -23.28 19.92 -8.64
N GLY A 188 -23.27 20.09 -7.31
CA GLY A 188 -22.34 20.98 -6.61
C GLY A 188 -22.93 22.40 -6.51
N ASN A 189 -22.07 23.39 -6.18
CA ASN A 189 -22.49 24.78 -5.97
C ASN A 189 -22.00 25.73 -7.09
N GLY A 190 -21.50 25.19 -8.19
CA GLY A 190 -20.96 25.97 -9.33
C GLY A 190 -19.57 26.58 -9.08
N ASN A 191 -19.05 26.59 -7.87
CA ASN A 191 -17.72 27.09 -7.56
C ASN A 191 -16.66 26.01 -7.75
N LYS A 192 -15.43 26.43 -8.01
CA LYS A 192 -14.28 25.54 -8.19
C LYS A 192 -13.06 26.04 -7.41
N LEU A 193 -12.27 25.12 -6.90
CA LEU A 193 -10.89 25.36 -6.50
C LEU A 193 -10.02 25.03 -7.72
N ILE A 194 -9.15 25.94 -8.11
CA ILE A 194 -8.26 25.73 -9.26
C ILE A 194 -6.82 25.70 -8.76
N LEU A 195 -6.17 24.54 -8.95
CA LEU A 195 -4.73 24.36 -8.78
C LEU A 195 -4.09 24.47 -10.16
N LYS A 196 -3.13 25.40 -10.32
CA LYS A 196 -2.44 25.60 -11.60
C LYS A 196 -0.96 25.30 -11.45
N GLY A 197 -0.43 24.51 -12.35
CA GLY A 197 1.01 24.33 -12.51
C GLY A 197 1.68 23.63 -11.33
N ALA A 198 0.98 22.74 -10.62
CA ALA A 198 1.52 22.04 -9.46
C ALA A 198 2.75 21.21 -9.86
N LYS A 199 3.86 21.48 -9.20
CA LYS A 199 5.14 20.80 -9.33
C LYS A 199 5.60 20.39 -7.94
N GLY A 200 6.41 19.38 -7.86
CA GLY A 200 6.96 18.85 -6.63
C GLY A 200 6.92 17.34 -6.65
N HIS A 201 7.94 16.72 -6.13
CA HIS A 201 8.11 15.26 -6.21
C HIS A 201 7.89 14.77 -7.66
N ASN A 202 6.91 13.92 -7.89
CA ASN A 202 6.58 13.36 -9.20
C ASN A 202 5.50 14.13 -9.98
N LEU A 203 4.99 15.28 -9.48
CA LEU A 203 3.98 16.06 -10.18
C LEU A 203 4.55 16.77 -11.40
N LYS A 204 3.92 16.56 -12.56
CA LYS A 204 4.38 17.06 -13.87
C LYS A 204 3.57 18.29 -14.32
N ASN A 205 3.70 19.42 -13.60
CA ASN A 205 3.02 20.67 -13.94
C ASN A 205 1.49 20.50 -14.03
N VAL A 206 0.91 19.87 -13.02
CA VAL A 206 -0.51 19.48 -13.00
C VAL A 206 -1.39 20.70 -12.83
N THR A 207 -2.41 20.83 -13.70
CA THR A 207 -3.52 21.77 -13.52
C THR A 207 -4.78 20.97 -13.25
N LEU A 208 -5.49 21.28 -12.15
CA LEU A 208 -6.66 20.58 -11.69
C LEU A 208 -7.74 21.57 -11.28
N GLU A 209 -8.97 21.31 -11.69
CA GLU A 209 -10.18 21.98 -11.21
C GLU A 209 -10.95 21.04 -10.27
N VAL A 210 -11.13 21.46 -9.02
CA VAL A 210 -11.86 20.72 -8.01
C VAL A 210 -13.23 21.39 -7.81
N PRO A 211 -14.34 20.80 -8.28
CA PRO A 211 -15.67 21.37 -8.11
C PRO A 211 -16.08 21.33 -6.63
N LEU A 212 -16.59 22.43 -6.11
CA LEU A 212 -17.00 22.53 -4.70
C LEU A 212 -18.46 22.09 -4.49
N GLY A 213 -18.79 21.70 -3.25
CA GLY A 213 -20.10 21.17 -2.90
C GLY A 213 -20.36 19.74 -3.39
N LYS A 214 -19.29 19.00 -3.73
CA LYS A 214 -19.31 17.59 -4.12
C LYS A 214 -18.42 16.75 -3.19
N PHE A 215 -18.71 15.47 -3.12
CA PHE A 215 -17.77 14.47 -2.58
C PHE A 215 -16.81 14.09 -3.69
N ILE A 216 -15.53 14.31 -3.49
CA ILE A 216 -14.48 14.11 -4.50
C ILE A 216 -13.47 13.11 -3.98
N CYS A 217 -13.22 12.07 -4.76
CA CYS A 217 -12.20 11.06 -4.48
C CYS A 217 -10.97 11.30 -5.35
N VAL A 218 -9.80 11.31 -4.73
CA VAL A 218 -8.50 11.32 -5.42
C VAL A 218 -7.91 9.93 -5.33
N SER A 219 -7.88 9.20 -6.43
CA SER A 219 -7.40 7.82 -6.49
C SER A 219 -6.16 7.67 -7.36
N GLY A 220 -5.51 6.54 -7.27
CA GLY A 220 -4.33 6.18 -8.07
C GLY A 220 -3.46 5.16 -7.33
N VAL A 221 -2.55 4.53 -8.07
CA VAL A 221 -1.61 3.55 -7.51
C VAL A 221 -0.71 4.17 -6.42
N SER A 222 -0.14 3.33 -5.56
CA SER A 222 0.83 3.76 -4.55
C SER A 222 1.97 4.53 -5.23
N GLY A 223 2.43 5.64 -4.62
CA GLY A 223 3.48 6.49 -5.21
C GLY A 223 3.04 7.38 -6.38
N SER A 224 1.76 7.38 -6.80
CA SER A 224 1.29 8.19 -7.95
C SER A 224 1.28 9.70 -7.71
N GLY A 225 1.54 10.17 -6.48
CA GLY A 225 1.59 11.59 -6.14
C GLY A 225 0.31 12.17 -5.55
N LYS A 226 -0.62 11.33 -5.08
CA LYS A 226 -1.88 11.78 -4.43
C LYS A 226 -1.63 12.76 -3.29
N SER A 227 -0.80 12.38 -2.32
CA SER A 227 -0.42 13.23 -1.18
C SER A 227 0.32 14.49 -1.63
N SER A 228 1.20 14.40 -2.62
CA SER A 228 1.88 15.56 -3.20
C SER A 228 0.90 16.55 -3.83
N LEU A 229 -0.15 16.04 -4.47
CA LEU A 229 -1.23 16.87 -5.03
C LEU A 229 -1.98 17.63 -3.94
N ILE A 230 -2.38 16.94 -2.88
CA ILE A 230 -3.09 17.54 -1.74
C ILE A 230 -2.21 18.57 -1.04
N ASN A 231 -0.93 18.29 -0.80
CA ASN A 231 0.03 19.25 -0.21
C ASN A 231 0.15 20.52 -1.06
N ASN A 232 0.17 20.40 -2.39
CA ASN A 232 0.17 21.58 -3.27
C ASN A 232 -1.15 22.39 -3.19
N ILE A 233 -2.30 21.74 -2.94
CA ILE A 233 -3.57 22.45 -2.73
C ILE A 233 -3.53 23.22 -1.39
N LEU A 234 -2.99 22.61 -0.35
CA LEU A 234 -2.86 23.20 0.98
C LEU A 234 -1.85 24.33 1.04
N GLY A 235 -0.85 24.33 0.13
CA GLY A 235 0.27 25.27 0.14
C GLY A 235 1.29 25.01 1.24
N ASP A 236 1.29 23.80 1.82
CA ASP A 236 2.16 23.40 2.92
C ASP A 236 2.36 21.87 2.91
N ASN A 237 3.46 21.38 3.46
CA ASN A 237 3.76 19.95 3.60
C ASN A 237 2.98 19.33 4.80
N ARG A 238 1.67 19.49 4.85
CA ARG A 238 0.83 19.12 6.00
C ARG A 238 0.05 17.82 5.87
N VAL A 239 -0.09 17.29 4.69
CA VAL A 239 -0.55 15.89 4.53
C VAL A 239 0.64 15.02 4.85
N ILE A 240 0.71 14.62 6.09
CA ILE A 240 1.89 14.04 6.69
C ILE A 240 1.76 12.54 6.68
N VAL A 241 2.73 11.96 6.14
CA VAL A 241 3.41 10.80 6.68
C VAL A 241 3.67 11.07 8.18
N SER A 242 2.91 10.46 9.07
CA SER A 242 3.16 10.55 10.51
C SER A 242 4.49 9.89 10.84
N ASP A 243 5.42 10.65 11.40
CA ASP A 243 6.75 10.18 11.79
C ASP A 243 6.75 9.32 13.08
N ILE A 244 5.60 9.03 13.67
CA ILE A 244 5.50 8.31 14.96
C ILE A 244 4.95 6.91 14.71
N PRO A 245 5.77 5.83 14.85
CA PRO A 245 5.29 4.46 14.83
C PRO A 245 4.30 4.21 15.98
N GLY A 246 3.07 3.78 15.64
CA GLY A 246 2.04 3.44 16.63
C GLY A 246 1.02 4.54 16.95
N THR A 247 1.02 5.68 16.24
CA THR A 247 -0.12 6.58 16.29
C THR A 247 -1.29 5.93 15.56
N THR A 248 -2.37 5.74 16.27
CA THR A 248 -3.69 5.39 15.77
C THR A 248 -4.02 6.24 14.56
N ARG A 249 -4.59 5.62 13.56
CA ARG A 249 -5.02 6.17 12.26
C ARG A 249 -6.23 7.08 12.42
N ASP A 250 -6.10 8.12 13.21
CA ASP A 250 -7.12 9.16 13.27
C ASP A 250 -6.99 10.03 12.03
N ALA A 251 -8.11 10.26 11.37
CA ALA A 251 -8.19 11.17 10.25
C ALA A 251 -7.58 12.53 10.67
N ILE A 252 -6.59 13.00 9.90
CA ILE A 252 -5.97 14.30 10.18
C ILE A 252 -6.74 15.37 9.44
N ASP A 253 -7.49 16.17 10.20
CA ASP A 253 -8.16 17.34 9.68
C ASP A 253 -7.17 18.52 9.55
N VAL A 254 -6.90 18.94 8.32
CA VAL A 254 -6.11 20.12 8.05
C VAL A 254 -7.02 21.26 7.62
N ALA A 255 -7.25 22.20 8.53
CA ALA A 255 -7.99 23.41 8.21
C ALA A 255 -7.06 24.47 7.60
N PHE A 256 -7.43 25.04 6.47
CA PHE A 256 -6.73 26.17 5.89
C PHE A 256 -7.71 27.25 5.43
N GLN A 257 -7.22 28.48 5.34
CA GLN A 257 -8.01 29.61 4.87
C GLN A 257 -7.39 30.20 3.61
N LYS A 258 -8.20 30.36 2.56
CA LYS A 258 -7.80 30.98 1.31
C LYS A 258 -8.89 31.91 0.82
N ASN A 259 -8.52 33.17 0.51
CA ASN A 259 -9.47 34.21 0.07
C ASN A 259 -10.66 34.42 1.02
N GLY A 260 -10.40 34.40 2.33
CA GLY A 260 -11.43 34.59 3.37
C GLY A 260 -12.35 33.38 3.62
N LYS A 261 -12.21 32.31 2.87
CA LYS A 261 -12.99 31.06 3.06
C LYS A 261 -12.18 30.00 3.78
N LYS A 262 -12.81 29.30 4.71
CA LYS A 262 -12.25 28.15 5.42
C LYS A 262 -12.51 26.87 4.66
N TYR A 263 -11.51 26.01 4.57
CA TYR A 263 -11.56 24.68 3.99
C TYR A 263 -10.98 23.70 5.01
N VAL A 264 -11.48 22.48 5.01
CA VAL A 264 -10.93 21.38 5.81
C VAL A 264 -10.61 20.25 4.86
N PHE A 265 -9.38 19.75 4.93
CA PHE A 265 -9.00 18.49 4.31
C PHE A 265 -8.88 17.43 5.40
N THR A 266 -9.57 16.34 5.21
CA THR A 266 -9.47 15.16 6.07
C THR A 266 -8.66 14.12 5.33
N ASP A 267 -7.49 13.78 5.85
CA ASP A 267 -6.67 12.65 5.37
C ASP A 267 -7.07 11.41 6.16
N THR A 268 -7.51 10.39 5.44
CA THR A 268 -7.98 9.12 6.01
C THR A 268 -7.02 7.97 5.70
N ALA A 269 -5.74 8.29 5.42
CA ALA A 269 -4.73 7.34 4.96
C ALA A 269 -4.53 6.09 5.83
#